data_a5cdc98297e6376d8d2b33f6a02b2651
#
_entry.id   a5cdc98297e6376d8d2b33f6a02b2651
#
_cell.length_a   1.000
_cell.length_b   1.000
_cell.length_c   1.000
_cell.angle_alpha   90.00
_cell.angle_beta   90.00
_cell.angle_gamma   90.00
#
_symmetry.space_group_name_H-M   'P 1'
#
loop_
_entity.id
_entity.type
_entity.pdbx_description
1 polymer ?
#
loop_
_entity_poly.entity_id
_entity_poly.type
_entity_poly.pdbx_seq_one_letter_code
_entity_poly.pdbx_strand_id
1 'polypeptide(L)'
;ALALKAYGTSIADDLASDKEAYNGEKMVAIYQKMKDMIDAGYWGDGILSTDFNTERNMLEAGKAAFTVDGTWNCGNFQNDSDTTLFDAQKIGVTRIPYIDEANKTVEMGGGSDTYYITTLNKSDEEIAATVKFIKYLTSVDSINEMCKSSPTTYAEKVTIDTGNYLLDDVNAIMAENTESKLEIPTYDSNTAAMDTIRNSLQALATGASAQEVGD
;
A
#
# COMPACT_ATOMS: atom_id res chain seq x y z
N ALA A 1 6.09 2.07 4.63
CA ALA A 1 6.63 0.70 4.64
C ALA A 1 8.04 0.62 5.25
N LEU A 2 9.06 1.36 4.74
CA LEU A 2 10.44 1.23 5.23
C LEU A 2 10.60 1.44 6.73
N ALA A 3 9.88 2.39 7.34
CA ALA A 3 9.93 2.61 8.78
C ALA A 3 9.42 1.39 9.57
N LEU A 4 8.36 0.71 9.09
CA LEU A 4 7.88 -0.54 9.70
C LEU A 4 8.93 -1.65 9.59
N LYS A 5 9.64 -1.74 8.45
CA LYS A 5 10.71 -2.72 8.23
C LYS A 5 11.96 -2.46 9.06
N ALA A 6 12.14 -1.24 9.57
CA ALA A 6 13.23 -0.86 10.45
C ALA A 6 12.87 -0.95 11.93
N TYR A 7 11.67 -0.50 12.31
CA TYR A 7 11.34 -0.21 13.71
C TYR A 7 10.07 -0.93 14.22
N GLY A 8 9.43 -1.76 13.39
CA GLY A 8 8.18 -2.44 13.75
C GLY A 8 6.96 -1.54 13.68
N THR A 9 5.80 -2.05 14.10
CA THR A 9 4.51 -1.34 14.01
C THR A 9 4.40 -0.16 14.96
N SER A 10 5.12 -0.18 16.08
CA SER A 10 5.07 0.87 17.11
C SER A 10 5.49 2.25 16.58
N ILE A 11 6.36 2.32 15.56
CA ILE A 11 6.81 3.60 15.00
C ILE A 11 5.65 4.45 14.50
N ALA A 12 4.60 3.82 13.97
CA ALA A 12 3.42 4.53 13.46
C ALA A 12 2.63 5.19 14.61
N ASP A 13 2.46 4.48 15.72
CA ASP A 13 1.77 5.01 16.92
C ASP A 13 2.62 6.05 17.67
N ASP A 14 3.94 5.85 17.68
CA ASP A 14 4.88 6.79 18.31
C ASP A 14 4.91 8.13 17.55
N LEU A 15 4.89 8.11 16.20
CA LEU A 15 4.75 9.31 15.38
C LEU A 15 3.41 10.01 15.58
N ALA A 16 2.31 9.24 15.66
CA ALA A 16 0.97 9.79 15.84
C ALA A 16 0.73 10.39 17.24
N SER A 17 1.50 9.97 18.25
CA SER A 17 1.39 10.41 19.65
C SER A 17 2.51 11.36 20.09
N ASP A 18 3.27 11.90 19.16
CA ASP A 18 4.40 12.80 19.39
C ASP A 18 5.50 12.21 20.31
N LYS A 19 5.59 10.87 20.41
CA LYS A 19 6.70 10.19 21.09
C LYS A 19 7.92 10.04 20.22
N GLU A 20 7.72 10.10 18.92
CA GLU A 20 8.77 10.16 17.89
C GLU A 20 8.46 11.31 16.96
N ALA A 21 9.48 11.95 16.40
CA ALA A 21 9.34 13.09 15.51
C ALA A 21 9.73 12.74 14.07
N TYR A 22 9.08 13.38 13.10
CA TYR A 22 9.41 13.20 11.69
C TYR A 22 10.82 13.69 11.35
N ASN A 23 11.36 14.67 12.08
CA ASN A 23 12.76 15.10 12.00
C ASN A 23 13.68 14.42 13.02
N GLY A 24 13.19 13.41 13.74
CA GLY A 24 13.96 12.62 14.67
C GLY A 24 14.92 11.65 13.97
N GLU A 25 15.93 11.18 14.70
CA GLU A 25 17.01 10.34 14.18
C GLU A 25 16.51 9.12 13.40
N LYS A 26 15.45 8.44 13.89
CA LYS A 26 14.89 7.26 13.23
C LYS A 26 14.31 7.58 11.86
N MET A 27 13.52 8.65 11.75
CA MET A 27 12.89 9.02 10.49
C MET A 27 13.88 9.60 9.50
N VAL A 28 14.82 10.40 9.96
CA VAL A 28 15.93 10.91 9.13
C VAL A 28 16.77 9.76 8.56
N ALA A 29 17.01 8.68 9.32
CA ALA A 29 17.68 7.49 8.80
C ALA A 29 16.88 6.78 7.69
N ILE A 30 15.54 6.79 7.75
CA ILE A 30 14.69 6.28 6.66
C ILE A 30 14.78 7.18 5.42
N TYR A 31 14.72 8.50 5.58
CA TYR A 31 14.87 9.45 4.47
C TYR A 31 16.25 9.35 3.82
N GLN A 32 17.30 9.15 4.62
CA GLN A 32 18.65 8.94 4.09
C GLN A 32 18.72 7.67 3.25
N LYS A 33 18.10 6.58 3.70
CA LYS A 33 18.05 5.34 2.91
C LYS A 33 17.31 5.54 1.59
N MET A 34 16.21 6.28 1.57
CA MET A 34 15.51 6.63 0.34
C MET A 34 16.38 7.48 -0.58
N LYS A 35 17.06 8.48 -0.03
CA LYS A 35 17.99 9.32 -0.77
C LYS A 35 19.13 8.51 -1.38
N ASP A 36 19.73 7.60 -0.64
CA ASP A 36 20.80 6.73 -1.12
C ASP A 36 20.34 5.89 -2.32
N MET A 37 19.09 5.38 -2.31
CA MET A 37 18.50 4.64 -3.42
C MET A 37 18.25 5.55 -4.64
N ILE A 38 17.82 6.79 -4.43
CA ILE A 38 17.63 7.79 -5.49
C ILE A 38 18.99 8.13 -6.11
N ASP A 39 19.98 8.45 -5.30
CA ASP A 39 21.34 8.82 -5.74
C ASP A 39 22.04 7.64 -6.47
N ALA A 40 21.71 6.39 -6.11
CA ALA A 40 22.16 5.19 -6.82
C ALA A 40 21.43 4.95 -8.14
N GLY A 41 20.42 5.76 -8.48
CA GLY A 41 19.67 5.67 -9.73
C GLY A 41 18.63 4.54 -9.78
N TYR A 42 18.25 3.94 -8.65
CA TYR A 42 17.29 2.82 -8.63
C TYR A 42 15.89 3.19 -9.12
N TRP A 43 15.52 4.46 -9.01
CA TRP A 43 14.22 4.99 -9.43
C TRP A 43 14.18 5.49 -10.89
N GLY A 44 15.33 5.49 -11.58
CA GLY A 44 15.46 6.02 -12.93
C GLY A 44 15.27 7.54 -13.02
N ASP A 45 15.37 8.07 -14.25
CA ASP A 45 15.35 9.52 -14.50
C ASP A 45 13.95 10.14 -14.36
N GLY A 46 12.90 9.32 -14.35
CA GLY A 46 11.50 9.75 -14.35
C GLY A 46 10.83 9.85 -12.98
N ILE A 47 11.57 9.75 -11.87
CA ILE A 47 11.01 9.62 -10.50
C ILE A 47 9.93 10.65 -10.16
N LEU A 48 10.02 11.89 -10.64
CA LEU A 48 9.04 12.96 -10.36
C LEU A 48 7.88 13.04 -11.36
N SER A 49 7.97 12.31 -12.47
CA SER A 49 6.97 12.33 -13.55
C SER A 49 6.29 10.99 -13.81
N THR A 50 6.75 9.93 -13.16
CA THR A 50 6.16 8.60 -13.28
C THR A 50 4.93 8.52 -12.39
N ASP A 51 3.77 8.38 -13.01
CA ASP A 51 2.51 8.13 -12.31
C ASP A 51 2.30 6.62 -12.08
N PHE A 52 1.28 6.29 -11.30
CA PHE A 52 0.90 4.94 -10.94
C PHE A 52 0.71 3.98 -12.14
N ASN A 53 0.03 4.43 -13.21
CA ASN A 53 -0.18 3.60 -14.39
C ASN A 53 1.10 3.42 -15.19
N THR A 54 1.91 4.47 -15.29
CA THR A 54 3.20 4.43 -15.97
C THR A 54 4.16 3.48 -15.28
N GLU A 55 4.21 3.47 -13.95
CA GLU A 55 5.04 2.54 -13.16
C GLU A 55 4.68 1.08 -13.47
N ARG A 56 3.39 0.72 -13.44
CA ARG A 56 2.93 -0.62 -13.79
C ARG A 56 3.31 -1.01 -15.22
N ASN A 57 3.05 -0.14 -16.19
CA ASN A 57 3.39 -0.36 -17.60
C ASN A 57 4.91 -0.53 -17.79
N MET A 58 5.75 0.11 -16.98
CA MET A 58 7.20 -0.10 -17.03
C MET A 58 7.61 -1.50 -16.59
N LEU A 59 6.96 -2.07 -15.57
CA LEU A 59 7.18 -3.46 -15.16
C LEU A 59 6.76 -4.41 -16.27
N GLU A 60 5.55 -4.26 -16.83
CA GLU A 60 5.01 -5.09 -17.92
C GLU A 60 5.88 -5.03 -19.18
N ALA A 61 6.42 -3.86 -19.48
CA ALA A 61 7.35 -3.67 -20.59
C ALA A 61 8.79 -4.15 -20.31
N GLY A 62 9.06 -4.72 -19.13
CA GLY A 62 10.39 -5.15 -18.71
C GLY A 62 11.40 -4.01 -18.51
N LYS A 63 10.93 -2.77 -18.34
CA LYS A 63 11.75 -1.58 -18.08
C LYS A 63 12.01 -1.32 -16.61
N ALA A 64 11.22 -1.93 -15.73
CA ALA A 64 11.41 -1.93 -14.29
C ALA A 64 11.53 -3.38 -13.80
N ALA A 65 12.40 -3.63 -12.84
CA ALA A 65 12.56 -4.96 -12.22
C ALA A 65 11.61 -5.16 -11.05
N PHE A 66 11.19 -4.09 -10.39
CA PHE A 66 10.30 -4.10 -9.22
C PHE A 66 9.36 -2.89 -9.27
N THR A 67 8.17 -3.09 -8.73
CA THR A 67 7.25 -2.03 -8.34
C THR A 67 6.79 -2.25 -6.90
N VAL A 68 6.43 -1.18 -6.21
CA VAL A 68 5.85 -1.25 -4.86
C VAL A 68 4.40 -0.81 -4.95
N ASP A 69 3.49 -1.74 -4.77
CA ASP A 69 2.08 -1.48 -5.00
C ASP A 69 1.18 -2.24 -4.01
N GLY A 70 -0.11 -2.06 -4.15
CA GLY A 70 -1.10 -2.76 -3.34
C GLY A 70 -1.65 -4.02 -4.02
N THR A 71 -2.41 -4.79 -3.24
CA THR A 71 -2.97 -6.08 -3.67
C THR A 71 -3.97 -5.98 -4.83
N TRP A 72 -4.53 -4.80 -5.08
CA TRP A 72 -5.38 -4.52 -6.26
C TRP A 72 -4.66 -4.73 -7.59
N ASN A 73 -3.34 -4.64 -7.61
CA ASN A 73 -2.56 -4.88 -8.82
C ASN A 73 -2.57 -6.34 -9.28
N CYS A 74 -2.89 -7.30 -8.41
CA CYS A 74 -3.11 -8.67 -8.83
C CYS A 74 -4.18 -8.74 -9.95
N GLY A 75 -5.31 -8.03 -9.74
CA GLY A 75 -6.38 -7.94 -10.75
C GLY A 75 -5.99 -7.12 -11.97
N ASN A 76 -5.24 -6.05 -11.78
CA ASN A 76 -4.78 -5.23 -12.90
C ASN A 76 -3.90 -6.03 -13.86
N PHE A 77 -2.89 -6.76 -13.36
CA PHE A 77 -2.03 -7.60 -14.21
C PHE A 77 -2.78 -8.69 -14.95
N GLN A 78 -3.86 -9.23 -14.38
CA GLN A 78 -4.70 -10.23 -15.04
C GLN A 78 -5.62 -9.63 -16.11
N ASN A 79 -6.09 -8.39 -15.92
CA ASN A 79 -7.14 -7.77 -16.70
C ASN A 79 -6.64 -6.65 -17.63
N ASP A 80 -5.35 -6.37 -17.67
CA ASP A 80 -4.79 -5.30 -18.52
C ASP A 80 -4.80 -5.68 -20.01
N SER A 81 -4.53 -4.72 -20.85
CA SER A 81 -4.45 -4.89 -22.31
C SER A 81 -3.22 -5.71 -22.74
N ASP A 82 -2.17 -5.75 -21.91
CA ASP A 82 -0.99 -6.58 -22.11
C ASP A 82 -0.80 -7.52 -20.91
N THR A 83 -1.22 -8.76 -21.05
CA THR A 83 -1.09 -9.80 -20.03
C THR A 83 0.10 -10.74 -20.25
N THR A 84 1.00 -10.39 -21.18
CA THR A 84 2.08 -11.30 -21.65
C THR A 84 2.93 -11.84 -20.50
N LEU A 85 3.35 -10.98 -19.55
CA LEU A 85 4.15 -11.43 -18.41
C LEU A 85 3.33 -12.17 -17.38
N PHE A 86 2.07 -11.79 -17.17
CA PHE A 86 1.14 -12.47 -16.28
C PHE A 86 0.84 -13.88 -16.79
N ASP A 87 0.45 -14.03 -18.05
CA ASP A 87 0.11 -15.32 -18.67
C ASP A 87 1.32 -16.28 -18.70
N ALA A 88 2.52 -15.72 -18.87
CA ALA A 88 3.75 -16.48 -18.83
C ALA A 88 4.25 -16.76 -17.38
N GLN A 89 3.53 -16.31 -16.35
CA GLN A 89 3.91 -16.40 -14.93
C GLN A 89 5.33 -15.85 -14.66
N LYS A 90 5.68 -14.73 -15.28
CA LYS A 90 6.98 -14.07 -15.14
C LYS A 90 6.97 -12.88 -14.16
N ILE A 91 5.82 -12.55 -13.61
CA ILE A 91 5.66 -11.61 -12.51
C ILE A 91 5.56 -12.42 -11.22
N GLY A 92 6.15 -11.96 -10.16
CA GLY A 92 6.03 -12.57 -8.83
C GLY A 92 5.78 -11.52 -7.76
N VAL A 93 5.36 -11.97 -6.60
CA VAL A 93 5.15 -11.11 -5.42
C VAL A 93 6.21 -11.42 -4.38
N THR A 94 6.72 -10.38 -3.75
CA THR A 94 7.64 -10.51 -2.63
C THR A 94 7.35 -9.45 -1.58
N ARG A 95 7.83 -9.68 -0.37
CA ARG A 95 7.81 -8.67 0.70
C ARG A 95 8.75 -7.53 0.37
N ILE A 96 8.42 -6.33 0.84
CA ILE A 96 9.41 -5.25 0.92
C ILE A 96 10.55 -5.75 1.82
N PRO A 97 11.82 -5.64 1.38
CA PRO A 97 12.95 -6.09 2.16
C PRO A 97 12.99 -5.45 3.55
N TYR A 98 13.25 -6.25 4.57
CA TYR A 98 13.41 -5.77 5.93
C TYR A 98 14.74 -5.01 6.11
N ILE A 99 14.76 -4.09 7.05
CA ILE A 99 15.97 -3.40 7.51
C ILE A 99 16.46 -4.06 8.79
N ASP A 100 15.54 -4.39 9.70
CA ASP A 100 15.80 -5.23 10.87
C ASP A 100 15.12 -6.58 10.68
N GLU A 101 15.87 -7.68 10.86
CA GLU A 101 15.37 -9.04 10.70
C GLU A 101 14.16 -9.35 11.62
N ALA A 102 14.10 -8.74 12.79
CA ALA A 102 12.96 -8.87 13.69
C ALA A 102 11.63 -8.44 13.05
N ASN A 103 11.70 -7.55 12.04
CA ASN A 103 10.53 -6.99 11.34
C ASN A 103 10.30 -7.61 9.96
N LYS A 104 10.91 -8.74 9.64
CA LYS A 104 10.80 -9.38 8.31
C LYS A 104 9.37 -9.70 7.90
N THR A 105 8.52 -10.08 8.86
CA THR A 105 7.11 -10.44 8.67
C THR A 105 6.13 -9.35 9.08
N VAL A 106 6.63 -8.17 9.44
CA VAL A 106 5.82 -6.96 9.64
C VAL A 106 5.50 -6.34 8.28
N GLU A 107 4.22 -6.07 8.01
CA GLU A 107 3.81 -5.48 6.74
C GLU A 107 2.95 -4.23 6.92
N MET A 108 3.01 -3.36 5.91
CA MET A 108 2.03 -2.29 5.78
C MET A 108 0.78 -2.89 5.17
N GLY A 109 -0.33 -2.80 5.87
CA GLY A 109 -1.59 -3.35 5.40
C GLY A 109 -2.71 -3.20 6.41
N GLY A 110 -3.91 -3.41 5.92
CA GLY A 110 -5.16 -3.27 6.65
C GLY A 110 -6.27 -2.91 5.66
N GLY A 111 -7.51 -2.72 6.14
CA GLY A 111 -8.60 -2.28 5.28
C GLY A 111 -8.38 -0.84 4.83
N SER A 112 -8.22 -0.61 3.53
CA SER A 112 -8.04 0.73 2.97
C SER A 112 -9.38 1.33 2.53
N ASP A 113 -10.27 0.53 1.96
CA ASP A 113 -11.56 0.98 1.47
C ASP A 113 -12.66 0.66 2.48
N THR A 114 -13.38 1.69 2.88
CA THR A 114 -14.40 1.59 3.93
C THR A 114 -15.71 2.21 3.45
N TYR A 115 -16.83 1.57 3.74
CA TYR A 115 -18.16 2.12 3.49
C TYR A 115 -18.61 2.96 4.67
N TYR A 116 -18.99 4.21 4.41
CA TYR A 116 -19.54 5.12 5.39
C TYR A 116 -21.03 5.37 5.14
N ILE A 117 -21.79 5.54 6.21
CA ILE A 117 -23.19 5.91 6.15
C ILE A 117 -23.32 7.36 6.60
N THR A 118 -23.84 8.23 5.71
CA THR A 118 -24.28 9.56 6.16
C THR A 118 -25.67 9.46 6.79
N THR A 119 -25.82 10.01 7.98
CA THR A 119 -27.10 10.13 8.68
C THR A 119 -27.71 11.52 8.52
N LEU A 120 -26.97 12.47 7.94
CA LEU A 120 -27.42 13.84 7.77
C LEU A 120 -28.61 13.91 6.79
N ASN A 121 -29.73 14.44 7.25
CA ASN A 121 -31.00 14.57 6.49
C ASN A 121 -31.54 13.22 5.96
N LYS A 122 -31.35 12.13 6.72
CA LYS A 122 -31.82 10.79 6.38
C LYS A 122 -32.86 10.32 7.39
N SER A 123 -33.91 9.62 6.92
CA SER A 123 -34.84 8.93 7.78
C SER A 123 -34.24 7.64 8.34
N ASP A 124 -34.84 7.11 9.41
CA ASP A 124 -34.42 5.84 9.99
C ASP A 124 -34.57 4.68 8.99
N GLU A 125 -35.58 4.73 8.13
CA GLU A 125 -35.81 3.74 7.08
C GLU A 125 -34.73 3.80 6.01
N GLU A 126 -34.27 4.99 5.58
CA GLU A 126 -33.19 5.16 4.63
C GLU A 126 -31.86 4.66 5.22
N ILE A 127 -31.60 4.94 6.49
CA ILE A 127 -30.40 4.45 7.20
C ILE A 127 -30.45 2.91 7.30
N ALA A 128 -31.58 2.33 7.69
CA ALA A 128 -31.75 0.90 7.78
C ALA A 128 -31.56 0.18 6.41
N ALA A 129 -32.10 0.78 5.34
CA ALA A 129 -31.92 0.28 3.99
C ALA A 129 -30.44 0.33 3.56
N THR A 130 -29.74 1.42 3.87
CA THR A 130 -28.30 1.57 3.58
C THR A 130 -27.45 0.54 4.35
N VAL A 131 -27.75 0.33 5.63
CA VAL A 131 -27.09 -0.72 6.44
C VAL A 131 -27.28 -2.11 5.81
N LYS A 132 -28.52 -2.41 5.38
CA LYS A 132 -28.82 -3.69 4.73
C LYS A 132 -28.05 -3.86 3.42
N PHE A 133 -27.91 -2.78 2.63
CA PHE A 133 -27.17 -2.78 1.39
C PHE A 133 -25.66 -2.99 1.63
N ILE A 134 -25.07 -2.29 2.60
CA ILE A 134 -23.65 -2.48 2.97
C ILE A 134 -23.41 -3.92 3.43
N LYS A 135 -24.27 -4.48 4.30
CA LYS A 135 -24.17 -5.87 4.72
C LYS A 135 -24.24 -6.86 3.56
N TYR A 136 -25.01 -6.56 2.53
CA TYR A 136 -25.06 -7.36 1.31
C TYR A 136 -23.73 -7.24 0.54
N LEU A 137 -23.22 -6.02 0.31
CA LEU A 137 -21.98 -5.79 -0.41
C LEU A 137 -20.77 -6.46 0.28
N THR A 138 -20.76 -6.49 1.61
CA THR A 138 -19.68 -7.09 2.41
C THR A 138 -19.92 -8.56 2.76
N SER A 139 -20.93 -9.18 2.20
CA SER A 139 -21.16 -10.64 2.36
C SER A 139 -20.12 -11.44 1.56
N VAL A 140 -19.83 -12.67 2.03
CA VAL A 140 -18.90 -13.58 1.34
C VAL A 140 -19.28 -13.80 -0.12
N ASP A 141 -20.59 -13.94 -0.41
CA ASP A 141 -21.08 -14.15 -1.77
C ASP A 141 -20.79 -12.94 -2.67
N SER A 142 -21.09 -11.73 -2.19
CA SER A 142 -20.83 -10.50 -2.95
C SER A 142 -19.33 -10.26 -3.14
N ILE A 143 -18.52 -10.52 -2.12
CA ILE A 143 -17.06 -10.41 -2.19
C ILE A 143 -16.51 -11.42 -3.22
N ASN A 144 -16.98 -12.66 -3.21
CA ASN A 144 -16.58 -13.64 -4.22
C ASN A 144 -16.93 -13.19 -5.64
N GLU A 145 -18.13 -12.61 -5.85
CA GLU A 145 -18.51 -12.09 -7.18
C GLU A 145 -17.64 -10.89 -7.60
N MET A 146 -17.33 -9.98 -6.69
CA MET A 146 -16.42 -8.85 -6.98
C MET A 146 -15.01 -9.34 -7.29
N CYS A 147 -14.51 -10.33 -6.56
CA CYS A 147 -13.18 -10.87 -6.73
C CYS A 147 -12.98 -11.58 -8.08
N LYS A 148 -14.05 -12.09 -8.73
CA LYS A 148 -13.97 -12.66 -10.08
C LYS A 148 -13.53 -11.63 -11.13
N SER A 149 -14.01 -10.39 -10.99
CA SER A 149 -13.71 -9.30 -11.94
C SER A 149 -12.55 -8.43 -11.52
N SER A 150 -12.26 -8.39 -10.22
CA SER A 150 -11.17 -7.57 -9.65
C SER A 150 -10.46 -8.36 -8.54
N PRO A 151 -9.60 -9.31 -8.90
CA PRO A 151 -8.83 -10.10 -7.95
C PRO A 151 -7.94 -9.22 -7.06
N THR A 152 -8.27 -9.21 -5.76
CA THR A 152 -7.54 -8.48 -4.71
C THR A 152 -7.85 -9.11 -3.35
N THR A 153 -7.22 -8.62 -2.29
CA THR A 153 -7.56 -9.02 -0.92
C THR A 153 -8.76 -8.22 -0.41
N TYR A 154 -9.60 -8.86 0.38
CA TYR A 154 -10.79 -8.28 1.00
C TYR A 154 -10.75 -8.53 2.52
N ALA A 155 -11.57 -7.80 3.27
CA ALA A 155 -11.71 -7.99 4.71
C ALA A 155 -12.26 -9.38 5.07
N GLU A 156 -13.17 -9.90 4.26
CA GLU A 156 -13.64 -11.29 4.35
C GLU A 156 -12.81 -12.21 3.45
N LYS A 157 -12.65 -13.44 3.88
CA LYS A 157 -11.88 -14.43 3.11
C LYS A 157 -12.59 -14.75 1.81
N VAL A 158 -11.91 -14.51 0.69
CA VAL A 158 -12.33 -15.00 -0.63
C VAL A 158 -12.26 -16.54 -0.65
N THR A 159 -13.32 -17.19 -1.10
CA THR A 159 -13.46 -18.65 -1.07
C THR A 159 -13.49 -19.30 -2.45
N ILE A 160 -13.46 -18.50 -3.51
CA ILE A 160 -13.41 -18.98 -4.89
C ILE A 160 -11.98 -18.99 -5.42
N ASP A 161 -11.73 -19.87 -6.38
CA ASP A 161 -10.53 -19.80 -7.22
C ASP A 161 -10.76 -18.73 -8.28
N THR A 162 -9.87 -17.73 -8.30
CA THR A 162 -9.89 -16.63 -9.28
C THR A 162 -9.00 -16.92 -10.49
N GLY A 163 -8.20 -17.97 -10.44
CA GLY A 163 -7.15 -18.26 -11.42
C GLY A 163 -6.00 -17.23 -11.38
N ASN A 164 -5.95 -16.37 -10.36
CA ASN A 164 -4.91 -15.35 -10.22
C ASN A 164 -3.82 -15.82 -9.26
N TYR A 165 -2.72 -16.34 -9.82
CA TYR A 165 -1.60 -16.86 -9.04
C TYR A 165 -0.90 -15.78 -8.18
N LEU A 166 -0.92 -14.50 -8.60
CA LEU A 166 -0.36 -13.41 -7.80
C LEU A 166 -1.16 -13.19 -6.52
N LEU A 167 -2.49 -13.33 -6.60
CA LEU A 167 -3.34 -13.25 -5.41
C LEU A 167 -3.10 -14.43 -4.46
N ASP A 168 -2.82 -15.61 -4.99
CA ASP A 168 -2.46 -16.78 -4.18
C ASP A 168 -1.13 -16.55 -3.45
N ASP A 169 -0.12 -16.00 -4.15
CA ASP A 169 1.17 -15.63 -3.56
C ASP A 169 1.02 -14.56 -2.48
N VAL A 170 0.22 -13.51 -2.74
CA VAL A 170 -0.11 -12.49 -1.74
C VAL A 170 -0.76 -13.08 -0.50
N ASN A 171 -1.75 -13.96 -0.68
CA ASN A 171 -2.44 -14.63 0.44
C ASN A 171 -1.48 -15.50 1.25
N ALA A 172 -0.55 -16.20 0.61
CA ALA A 172 0.48 -16.99 1.27
C ALA A 172 1.41 -16.09 2.10
N ILE A 173 1.86 -14.97 1.52
CA ILE A 173 2.67 -13.98 2.23
C ILE A 173 1.92 -13.40 3.43
N MET A 174 0.65 -13.02 3.24
CA MET A 174 -0.17 -12.43 4.32
C MET A 174 -0.41 -13.43 5.47
N ALA A 175 -0.52 -14.71 5.18
CA ALA A 175 -0.70 -15.75 6.20
C ALA A 175 0.51 -15.87 7.15
N GLU A 176 1.68 -15.44 6.72
CA GLU A 176 2.91 -15.42 7.54
C GLU A 176 3.09 -14.11 8.33
N ASN A 177 2.25 -13.10 8.11
CA ASN A 177 2.40 -11.82 8.78
C ASN A 177 2.22 -11.97 10.28
N THR A 178 3.17 -11.46 11.05
CA THR A 178 3.08 -11.41 12.53
C THR A 178 2.34 -10.18 12.98
N GLU A 179 2.58 -9.06 12.30
CA GLU A 179 1.94 -7.78 12.56
C GLU A 179 1.71 -7.03 11.26
N SER A 180 0.63 -6.26 11.21
CA SER A 180 0.39 -5.32 10.14
C SER A 180 -0.12 -3.99 10.70
N LYS A 181 0.22 -2.90 10.04
CA LYS A 181 -0.24 -1.57 10.39
C LYS A 181 -0.69 -0.88 9.12
N LEU A 182 -1.88 -0.34 9.14
CA LEU A 182 -2.32 0.62 8.14
C LEU A 182 -1.39 1.84 8.15
N GLU A 183 -1.42 2.59 7.06
CA GLU A 183 -0.72 3.85 6.91
C GLU A 183 -0.70 4.67 8.20
N ILE A 184 0.25 5.53 8.33
CA ILE A 184 0.52 6.36 9.52
C ILE A 184 -0.79 6.91 10.06
N PRO A 185 -1.15 6.70 11.34
CA PRO A 185 -2.41 7.20 11.91
C PRO A 185 -2.63 8.71 11.76
N THR A 186 -1.57 9.47 11.56
CA THR A 186 -1.61 10.90 11.22
C THR A 186 -2.39 11.16 9.93
N TYR A 187 -2.50 10.17 9.04
CA TYR A 187 -3.22 10.28 7.77
C TYR A 187 -4.72 10.61 7.99
N ASP A 188 -5.34 9.92 8.93
CA ASP A 188 -6.78 10.09 9.18
C ASP A 188 -7.11 11.37 9.96
N SER A 189 -6.14 11.90 10.71
CA SER A 189 -6.36 13.05 11.58
C SER A 189 -5.93 14.38 10.96
N ASN A 190 -5.01 14.37 9.99
CA ASN A 190 -4.47 15.59 9.39
C ASN A 190 -3.99 15.38 7.94
N THR A 191 -4.91 15.55 6.99
CA THR A 191 -4.60 15.41 5.54
C THR A 191 -3.56 16.41 5.05
N ALA A 192 -3.48 17.62 5.65
CA ALA A 192 -2.47 18.61 5.29
C ALA A 192 -1.05 18.15 5.67
N ALA A 193 -0.90 17.43 6.78
CA ALA A 193 0.38 16.84 7.17
C ALA A 193 0.85 15.79 6.15
N MET A 194 -0.07 15.00 5.61
CA MET A 194 0.27 14.01 4.57
C MET A 194 0.75 14.65 3.28
N ASP A 195 0.12 15.71 2.84
CA ASP A 195 0.56 16.44 1.65
C ASP A 195 1.95 17.05 1.88
N THR A 196 2.20 17.58 3.08
CA THR A 196 3.53 18.07 3.47
C THR A 196 4.57 16.95 3.41
N ILE A 197 4.31 15.79 4.01
CA ILE A 197 5.22 14.63 3.99
C ILE A 197 5.49 14.17 2.56
N ARG A 198 4.45 14.04 1.72
CA ARG A 198 4.60 13.63 0.31
C ARG A 198 5.46 14.61 -0.47
N ASN A 199 5.21 15.91 -0.32
CA ASN A 199 5.99 16.95 -1.00
C ASN A 199 7.44 16.99 -0.50
N SER A 200 7.66 16.83 0.80
CA SER A 200 8.99 16.77 1.39
C SER A 200 9.78 15.56 0.89
N LEU A 201 9.15 14.39 0.77
CA LEU A 201 9.79 13.19 0.21
C LEU A 201 10.19 13.38 -1.26
N GLN A 202 9.39 14.09 -2.07
CA GLN A 202 9.75 14.42 -3.45
C GLN A 202 10.99 15.34 -3.52
N ALA A 203 11.21 16.15 -2.50
CA ALA A 203 12.39 17.04 -2.44
C ALA A 203 13.71 16.24 -2.38
N LEU A 204 13.72 15.00 -1.90
CA LEU A 204 14.91 14.13 -1.98
C LEU A 204 15.41 13.96 -3.42
N ALA A 205 14.48 13.84 -4.37
CA ALA A 205 14.81 13.67 -5.79
C ALA A 205 15.32 14.98 -6.44
N THR A 206 15.11 16.11 -5.80
CA THR A 206 15.61 17.44 -6.26
C THR A 206 16.82 17.94 -5.49
N GLY A 207 17.37 17.10 -4.60
CA GLY A 207 18.65 17.36 -3.94
C GLY A 207 18.55 17.77 -2.46
N ALA A 208 17.36 17.78 -1.86
CA ALA A 208 17.24 17.99 -0.43
C ALA A 208 17.96 16.88 0.36
N SER A 209 18.53 17.24 1.49
CA SER A 209 19.07 16.29 2.46
C SER A 209 17.95 15.59 3.23
N ALA A 210 18.28 14.45 3.83
CA ALA A 210 17.35 13.70 4.68
C ALA A 210 16.85 14.53 5.87
N GLN A 211 17.69 15.40 6.43
CA GLN A 211 17.31 16.27 7.55
C GLN A 211 16.34 17.37 7.11
N GLU A 212 16.61 18.03 5.96
CA GLU A 212 15.69 19.04 5.41
C GLU A 212 14.31 18.49 5.07
N VAL A 213 14.22 17.21 4.75
CA VAL A 213 12.92 16.53 4.50
C VAL A 213 12.16 16.26 5.80
N GLY A 214 12.88 16.03 6.90
CA GLY A 214 12.29 15.83 8.23
C GLY A 214 11.78 17.12 8.87
N ASP A 215 12.51 18.22 8.65
CA ASP A 215 12.21 19.54 9.23
C ASP A 215 11.02 20.23 8.52
#